data_92749d24dc5e95d6be9d52ced2cb443f
#
_entry.id   92749d24dc5e95d6be9d52ced2cb443f
#
_cell.length_a   1.000
_cell.length_b   1.000
_cell.length_c   1.000
_cell.angle_alpha   90.00
_cell.angle_beta   90.00
_cell.angle_gamma   90.00
#
_symmetry.space_group_name_H-M   'P 1'
#
loop_
_entity.id
_entity.type
_entity.pdbx_description
1 polymer ?
#
loop_
_entity_poly.entity_id
_entity_poly.type
_entity_poly.pdbx_seq_one_letter_code
_entity_poly.pdbx_strand_id
1 'polypeptide(L)'
;MFSKFFINRPIFATVLALIIVVAGLVTLNILPVAQFPEITPPTVQVSAFYPGANAETVAQTVGIPIEQQVNGVDGMLYMSSTASSSGAYSLTITFAVGTDIDMATVQVQNRVSVAQSSLPEPVIVQGVTVQKQSSNIVMFLTMQAQDSVYDGLYPVSYTHLRAHETDSY
;
A
#
# COMPACT_ATOMS: atom_id res chain seq x y z
N MET A 1 -8.74 -30.56 -46.08
CA MET A 1 -10.19 -30.85 -46.26
C MET A 1 -11.09 -30.00 -45.33
N PHE A 2 -10.57 -29.43 -44.27
CA PHE A 2 -11.34 -28.58 -43.32
C PHE A 2 -11.87 -27.26 -43.96
N SER A 3 -11.11 -26.60 -44.84
CA SER A 3 -11.53 -25.36 -45.46
C SER A 3 -12.83 -25.43 -46.24
N LYS A 4 -13.07 -26.54 -46.96
CA LYS A 4 -14.30 -26.75 -47.74
C LYS A 4 -15.55 -26.82 -46.85
N PHE A 5 -15.43 -27.34 -45.64
CA PHE A 5 -16.53 -27.42 -44.68
C PHE A 5 -17.00 -26.00 -44.24
N PHE A 6 -16.06 -25.10 -43.98
CA PHE A 6 -16.39 -23.72 -43.58
C PHE A 6 -16.91 -22.86 -44.74
N ILE A 7 -16.41 -23.12 -45.94
CA ILE A 7 -16.86 -22.38 -47.16
C ILE A 7 -18.34 -22.76 -47.46
N ASN A 8 -18.72 -24.00 -47.26
CA ASN A 8 -20.09 -24.46 -47.55
C ASN A 8 -21.10 -24.15 -46.44
N ARG A 9 -20.63 -23.68 -45.23
CA ARG A 9 -21.47 -23.35 -44.11
C ARG A 9 -21.04 -22.01 -43.46
N PRO A 10 -21.30 -20.86 -44.15
CA PRO A 10 -20.81 -19.55 -43.70
C PRO A 10 -21.42 -19.16 -42.34
N ILE A 11 -22.69 -19.50 -42.05
CA ILE A 11 -23.34 -19.20 -40.77
C ILE A 11 -22.64 -19.91 -39.61
N PHE A 12 -22.20 -21.16 -39.79
CA PHE A 12 -21.47 -21.89 -38.75
C PHE A 12 -20.10 -21.25 -38.50
N ALA A 13 -19.40 -20.81 -39.56
CA ALA A 13 -18.13 -20.14 -39.42
C ALA A 13 -18.24 -18.80 -38.70
N THR A 14 -19.27 -18.00 -38.96
CA THR A 14 -19.50 -16.71 -38.25
C THR A 14 -19.87 -16.90 -36.81
N VAL A 15 -20.70 -17.86 -36.47
CA VAL A 15 -21.07 -18.18 -35.08
C VAL A 15 -19.84 -18.64 -34.28
N LEU A 16 -19.02 -19.51 -34.85
CA LEU A 16 -17.79 -19.99 -34.21
C LEU A 16 -16.80 -18.83 -34.00
N ALA A 17 -16.62 -17.95 -34.98
CA ALA A 17 -15.77 -16.76 -34.85
C ALA A 17 -16.26 -15.83 -33.74
N LEU A 18 -17.57 -15.62 -33.65
CA LEU A 18 -18.18 -14.77 -32.64
C LEU A 18 -18.00 -15.34 -31.22
N ILE A 19 -18.15 -16.66 -31.07
CA ILE A 19 -17.89 -17.36 -29.79
C ILE A 19 -16.43 -17.15 -29.35
N ILE A 20 -15.47 -17.32 -30.29
CA ILE A 20 -14.04 -17.13 -29.98
C ILE A 20 -13.75 -15.68 -29.57
N VAL A 21 -14.34 -14.70 -30.25
CA VAL A 21 -14.15 -13.29 -29.93
C VAL A 21 -14.74 -12.97 -28.53
N VAL A 22 -15.95 -13.45 -28.26
CA VAL A 22 -16.57 -13.24 -26.93
C VAL A 22 -15.76 -13.93 -25.82
N ALA A 23 -15.31 -15.16 -26.04
CA ALA A 23 -14.44 -15.87 -25.10
C ALA A 23 -13.14 -15.11 -24.85
N GLY A 24 -12.50 -14.57 -25.90
CA GLY A 24 -11.30 -13.74 -25.81
C GLY A 24 -11.52 -12.47 -24.99
N LEU A 25 -12.62 -11.76 -25.23
CA LEU A 25 -12.97 -10.55 -24.47
C LEU A 25 -13.24 -10.85 -22.98
N VAL A 26 -13.91 -11.93 -22.68
CA VAL A 26 -14.14 -12.35 -21.27
C VAL A 26 -12.81 -12.72 -20.61
N THR A 27 -11.95 -13.46 -21.32
CA THR A 27 -10.64 -13.86 -20.78
C THR A 27 -9.74 -12.66 -20.49
N LEU A 28 -9.77 -11.60 -21.32
CA LEU A 28 -9.00 -10.37 -21.09
C LEU A 28 -9.36 -9.68 -19.78
N ASN A 29 -10.63 -9.73 -19.37
CA ASN A 29 -11.06 -9.13 -18.11
C ASN A 29 -10.75 -9.98 -16.86
N ILE A 30 -10.59 -11.29 -17.04
CA ILE A 30 -10.37 -12.25 -15.94
C ILE A 30 -8.87 -12.49 -15.72
N LEU A 31 -8.03 -12.28 -16.74
CA LEU A 31 -6.60 -12.52 -16.61
C LEU A 31 -5.98 -11.48 -15.64
N PRO A 32 -5.40 -11.90 -14.51
CA PRO A 32 -4.67 -11.00 -13.64
C PRO A 32 -3.41 -10.52 -14.38
N VAL A 33 -3.32 -9.22 -14.62
CA VAL A 33 -2.14 -8.60 -15.25
C VAL A 33 -1.11 -8.31 -14.15
N ALA A 34 -0.54 -9.35 -13.56
CA ALA A 34 0.61 -9.22 -12.69
C ALA A 34 1.87 -9.55 -13.50
N GLN A 35 2.78 -8.60 -13.61
CA GLN A 35 4.03 -8.75 -14.38
C GLN A 35 4.99 -9.76 -13.73
N PHE A 36 4.88 -9.94 -12.42
CA PHE A 36 5.61 -10.92 -11.62
C PHE A 36 4.70 -11.53 -10.55
N PRO A 37 4.89 -12.81 -10.17
CA PRO A 37 4.21 -13.36 -9.01
C PRO A 37 4.60 -12.53 -7.76
N GLU A 38 3.64 -12.28 -6.89
CA GLU A 38 3.89 -11.61 -5.61
C GLU A 38 4.71 -12.54 -4.71
N ILE A 39 6.04 -12.39 -4.77
CA ILE A 39 6.99 -13.15 -3.94
C ILE A 39 7.40 -12.37 -2.68
N THR A 40 7.07 -11.07 -2.63
CA THR A 40 7.33 -10.24 -1.45
C THR A 40 6.20 -10.38 -0.45
N PRO A 41 6.50 -10.77 0.81
CA PRO A 41 5.51 -10.80 1.87
C PRO A 41 4.85 -9.43 2.04
N PRO A 42 3.51 -9.34 2.14
CA PRO A 42 2.84 -8.08 2.37
C PRO A 42 3.14 -7.54 3.77
N THR A 43 3.25 -6.23 3.90
CA THR A 43 3.58 -5.57 5.17
C THR A 43 2.58 -4.49 5.54
N VAL A 44 2.29 -4.38 6.84
CA VAL A 44 1.50 -3.29 7.44
C VAL A 44 2.41 -2.50 8.36
N GLN A 45 2.38 -1.19 8.24
CA GLN A 45 3.13 -0.28 9.10
C GLN A 45 2.20 0.46 10.07
N VAL A 46 2.55 0.44 11.34
CA VAL A 46 1.94 1.24 12.39
C VAL A 46 2.91 2.35 12.77
N SER A 47 2.46 3.60 12.75
CA SER A 47 3.28 4.76 13.10
C SER A 47 2.61 5.56 14.20
N ALA A 48 3.40 6.00 15.18
CA ALA A 48 2.97 6.88 16.26
C ALA A 48 4.06 7.91 16.54
N PHE A 49 3.68 9.02 17.18
CA PHE A 49 4.61 10.07 17.54
C PHE A 49 4.36 10.54 18.97
N TYR A 50 5.41 10.51 19.80
CA TYR A 50 5.40 11.00 21.16
C TYR A 50 6.30 12.24 21.30
N PRO A 51 5.75 13.45 21.28
CA PRO A 51 6.54 14.68 21.31
C PRO A 51 7.38 14.77 22.60
N GLY A 52 8.68 15.04 22.44
CA GLY A 52 9.59 15.25 23.57
C GLY A 52 10.06 14.01 24.32
N ALA A 53 9.61 12.81 23.93
CA ALA A 53 10.07 11.57 24.52
C ALA A 53 11.37 11.08 23.87
N ASN A 54 12.23 10.43 24.64
CA ASN A 54 13.40 9.74 24.11
C ASN A 54 13.02 8.32 23.61
N ALA A 55 13.93 7.68 22.88
CA ALA A 55 13.69 6.38 22.25
C ALA A 55 13.27 5.30 23.27
N GLU A 56 13.88 5.27 24.46
CA GLU A 56 13.57 4.29 25.48
C GLU A 56 12.16 4.49 26.04
N THR A 57 11.77 5.73 26.35
CA THR A 57 10.41 6.05 26.79
C THR A 57 9.39 5.69 25.70
N VAL A 58 9.65 6.02 24.44
CA VAL A 58 8.77 5.64 23.32
C VAL A 58 8.63 4.12 23.21
N ALA A 59 9.72 3.38 23.30
CA ALA A 59 9.68 1.91 23.25
C ALA A 59 8.84 1.33 24.39
N GLN A 60 9.02 1.82 25.61
CA GLN A 60 8.34 1.29 26.80
C GLN A 60 6.86 1.70 26.86
N THR A 61 6.54 2.95 26.56
CA THR A 61 5.17 3.48 26.78
C THR A 61 4.27 3.43 25.56
N VAL A 62 4.86 3.35 24.35
CA VAL A 62 4.12 3.28 23.09
C VAL A 62 4.34 1.92 22.42
N GLY A 63 5.59 1.49 22.29
CA GLY A 63 5.95 0.26 21.60
C GLY A 63 5.36 -0.98 22.25
N ILE A 64 5.68 -1.21 23.51
CA ILE A 64 5.24 -2.41 24.24
C ILE A 64 3.72 -2.58 24.24
N PRO A 65 2.89 -1.57 24.57
CA PRO A 65 1.43 -1.72 24.52
C PRO A 65 0.89 -2.05 23.13
N ILE A 66 1.42 -1.42 22.08
CA ILE A 66 1.00 -1.71 20.70
C ILE A 66 1.41 -3.12 20.28
N GLU A 67 2.66 -3.51 20.52
CA GLU A 67 3.20 -4.82 20.15
C GLU A 67 2.46 -5.95 20.85
N GLN A 68 2.14 -5.79 22.14
CA GLN A 68 1.38 -6.80 22.90
C GLN A 68 -0.02 -7.04 22.32
N GLN A 69 -0.70 -5.98 21.88
CA GLN A 69 -2.04 -6.10 21.29
C GLN A 69 -2.00 -6.62 19.86
N VAL A 70 -1.02 -6.22 19.07
CA VAL A 70 -0.87 -6.63 17.68
C VAL A 70 -0.35 -8.06 17.55
N ASN A 71 0.38 -8.54 18.56
CA ASN A 71 0.89 -9.90 18.57
C ASN A 71 -0.23 -10.94 18.43
N GLY A 72 -0.06 -11.88 17.50
CA GLY A 72 -1.04 -12.93 17.23
C GLY A 72 -2.14 -12.54 16.25
N VAL A 73 -1.96 -11.50 15.44
CA VAL A 73 -2.82 -11.24 14.25
C VAL A 73 -2.66 -12.37 13.24
N ASP A 74 -3.79 -12.80 12.65
CA ASP A 74 -3.81 -13.93 11.71
C ASP A 74 -2.89 -13.70 10.51
N GLY A 75 -2.11 -14.71 10.18
CA GLY A 75 -1.17 -14.67 9.05
C GLY A 75 0.12 -13.87 9.30
N MET A 76 0.33 -13.32 10.50
CA MET A 76 1.57 -12.64 10.87
C MET A 76 2.73 -13.64 10.95
N LEU A 77 3.85 -13.31 10.29
CA LEU A 77 5.10 -14.07 10.39
C LEU A 77 6.01 -13.51 11.49
N TYR A 78 6.27 -12.21 11.43
CA TYR A 78 7.08 -11.49 12.41
C TYR A 78 6.75 -10.01 12.38
N MET A 79 7.18 -9.31 13.42
CA MET A 79 7.11 -7.87 13.52
C MET A 79 8.46 -7.29 13.93
N SER A 80 8.73 -6.06 13.49
CA SER A 80 9.93 -5.31 13.81
C SER A 80 9.56 -3.89 14.15
N SER A 81 10.06 -3.37 15.27
CA SER A 81 9.79 -2.01 15.70
C SER A 81 11.05 -1.16 15.78
N THR A 82 10.88 0.13 15.61
CA THR A 82 11.94 1.13 15.76
C THR A 82 11.39 2.32 16.52
N ALA A 83 12.09 2.72 17.58
CA ALA A 83 11.84 3.93 18.34
C ALA A 83 13.00 4.91 18.14
N SER A 84 12.67 6.17 17.83
CA SER A 84 13.66 7.22 17.60
C SER A 84 13.74 8.18 18.80
N SER A 85 14.91 8.78 19.01
CA SER A 85 15.11 9.85 19.99
C SER A 85 14.32 11.14 19.67
N SER A 86 13.79 11.24 18.46
CA SER A 86 12.87 12.34 18.08
C SER A 86 11.42 12.12 18.56
N GLY A 87 11.12 10.98 19.19
CA GLY A 87 9.78 10.62 19.62
C GLY A 87 8.99 9.81 18.58
N ALA A 88 9.55 9.49 17.43
CA ALA A 88 8.88 8.70 16.40
C ALA A 88 8.97 7.20 16.73
N TYR A 89 7.84 6.52 16.57
CA TYR A 89 7.70 5.06 16.66
C TYR A 89 7.17 4.51 15.34
N SER A 90 7.76 3.43 14.90
CA SER A 90 7.34 2.69 13.70
C SER A 90 7.39 1.19 13.96
N LEU A 91 6.30 0.49 13.73
CA LEU A 91 6.19 -0.96 13.80
C LEU A 91 5.82 -1.48 12.42
N THR A 92 6.65 -2.37 11.88
CA THR A 92 6.40 -3.07 10.62
C THR A 92 6.01 -4.51 10.92
N ILE A 93 4.85 -4.92 10.44
CA ILE A 93 4.30 -6.26 10.59
C ILE A 93 4.34 -6.94 9.23
N THR A 94 4.98 -8.10 9.15
CA THR A 94 5.12 -8.88 7.92
C THR A 94 4.20 -10.08 7.97
N PHE A 95 3.41 -10.27 6.92
CA PHE A 95 2.43 -11.33 6.77
C PHE A 95 2.89 -12.40 5.79
N ALA A 96 2.29 -13.59 5.86
CA ALA A 96 2.54 -14.66 4.93
C ALA A 96 2.12 -14.28 3.50
N VAL A 97 2.85 -14.78 2.51
CA VAL A 97 2.51 -14.59 1.09
C VAL A 97 1.12 -15.17 0.83
N GLY A 98 0.27 -14.38 0.14
CA GLY A 98 -1.12 -14.75 -0.14
C GLY A 98 -2.12 -14.32 0.94
N THR A 99 -1.67 -13.68 2.03
CA THR A 99 -2.57 -13.05 3.01
C THR A 99 -3.23 -11.82 2.39
N ASP A 100 -4.54 -11.68 2.58
CA ASP A 100 -5.29 -10.48 2.19
C ASP A 100 -4.82 -9.29 3.05
N ILE A 101 -4.06 -8.38 2.43
CA ILE A 101 -3.46 -7.24 3.11
C ILE A 101 -4.52 -6.23 3.62
N ASP A 102 -5.68 -6.14 2.97
CA ASP A 102 -6.74 -5.24 3.38
C ASP A 102 -7.39 -5.75 4.66
N MET A 103 -7.69 -7.05 4.74
CA MET A 103 -8.17 -7.69 5.97
C MET A 103 -7.14 -7.65 7.09
N ALA A 104 -5.87 -7.91 6.79
CA ALA A 104 -4.77 -7.81 7.76
C ALA A 104 -4.65 -6.38 8.32
N THR A 105 -4.77 -5.35 7.47
CA THR A 105 -4.75 -3.95 7.91
C THR A 105 -5.91 -3.63 8.86
N VAL A 106 -7.11 -4.11 8.56
CA VAL A 106 -8.29 -3.94 9.44
C VAL A 106 -8.09 -4.63 10.79
N GLN A 107 -7.55 -5.85 10.79
CA GLN A 107 -7.26 -6.57 12.03
C GLN A 107 -6.22 -5.83 12.88
N VAL A 108 -5.13 -5.36 12.27
CA VAL A 108 -4.11 -4.54 12.96
C VAL A 108 -4.72 -3.26 13.50
N GLN A 109 -5.54 -2.55 12.70
CA GLN A 109 -6.22 -1.32 13.14
C GLN A 109 -7.11 -1.57 14.37
N ASN A 110 -7.87 -2.67 14.39
CA ASN A 110 -8.70 -3.04 15.52
C ASN A 110 -7.85 -3.30 16.78
N ARG A 111 -6.74 -4.02 16.65
CA ARG A 111 -5.82 -4.29 17.76
C ARG A 111 -5.16 -3.01 18.29
N VAL A 112 -4.71 -2.13 17.38
CA VAL A 112 -4.15 -0.82 17.73
C VAL A 112 -5.18 0.05 18.46
N SER A 113 -6.45 0.02 18.03
CA SER A 113 -7.52 0.75 18.70
C SER A 113 -7.73 0.29 20.16
N VAL A 114 -7.57 -1.00 20.44
CA VAL A 114 -7.58 -1.51 21.82
C VAL A 114 -6.36 -1.00 22.60
N ALA A 115 -5.18 -0.98 21.97
CA ALA A 115 -3.95 -0.48 22.59
C ALA A 115 -4.02 1.01 22.97
N GLN A 116 -4.81 1.82 22.23
CA GLN A 116 -4.91 3.27 22.46
C GLN A 116 -5.28 3.64 23.90
N SER A 117 -6.10 2.83 24.58
CA SER A 117 -6.46 3.07 25.98
C SER A 117 -5.28 3.03 26.96
N SER A 118 -4.18 2.42 26.56
CA SER A 118 -2.95 2.26 27.36
C SER A 118 -1.84 3.21 26.94
N LEU A 119 -2.07 4.04 25.90
CA LEU A 119 -1.08 4.97 25.39
C LEU A 119 -1.08 6.31 26.15
N PRO A 120 0.06 7.03 26.21
CA PRO A 120 0.12 8.38 26.73
C PRO A 120 -0.77 9.36 25.99
N GLU A 121 -1.40 10.29 26.70
CA GLU A 121 -2.28 11.33 26.14
C GLU A 121 -1.69 12.07 24.92
N PRO A 122 -0.40 12.50 24.93
CA PRO A 122 0.18 13.17 23.76
C PRO A 122 0.20 12.32 22.50
N VAL A 123 0.33 11.00 22.63
CA VAL A 123 0.29 10.05 21.50
C VAL A 123 -1.13 9.87 20.96
N ILE A 124 -2.11 9.82 21.88
CA ILE A 124 -3.53 9.71 21.53
C ILE A 124 -4.00 10.94 20.74
N VAL A 125 -3.58 12.14 21.17
CA VAL A 125 -3.90 13.41 20.48
C VAL A 125 -3.29 13.48 19.10
N GLN A 126 -2.04 12.99 18.93
CA GLN A 126 -1.38 12.92 17.62
C GLN A 126 -1.99 11.85 16.71
N GLY A 127 -2.55 10.81 17.32
CA GLY A 127 -3.10 9.66 16.63
C GLY A 127 -2.06 8.61 16.26
N VAL A 128 -2.53 7.36 16.16
CA VAL A 128 -1.74 6.24 15.67
C VAL A 128 -2.23 5.89 14.27
N THR A 129 -1.33 5.86 13.30
CA THR A 129 -1.66 5.59 11.91
C THR A 129 -1.28 4.16 11.55
N VAL A 130 -2.20 3.44 10.90
CA VAL A 130 -1.96 2.10 10.36
C VAL A 130 -2.12 2.16 8.84
N GLN A 131 -1.08 1.74 8.11
CA GLN A 131 -1.05 1.79 6.65
C GLN A 131 -0.48 0.51 6.08
N LYS A 132 -1.05 0.05 4.97
CA LYS A 132 -0.41 -1.00 4.16
C LYS A 132 0.82 -0.43 3.47
N GLN A 133 1.92 -1.16 3.52
CA GLN A 133 3.14 -0.79 2.82
C GLN A 133 3.30 -1.66 1.58
N SER A 134 3.30 -1.02 0.42
CA SER A 134 3.62 -1.69 -0.84
C SER A 134 5.08 -1.42 -1.19
N SER A 135 5.83 -2.47 -1.48
CA SER A 135 7.19 -2.36 -2.01
C SER A 135 7.23 -2.01 -3.50
N ASN A 136 6.06 -2.00 -4.18
CA ASN A 136 5.98 -1.69 -5.60
C ASN A 136 5.97 -0.18 -5.81
N ILE A 137 7.07 0.34 -6.35
CA ILE A 137 7.16 1.72 -6.80
C ILE A 137 6.46 1.81 -8.16
N VAL A 138 5.34 2.52 -8.20
CA VAL A 138 4.50 2.64 -9.41
C VAL A 138 5.13 3.61 -10.40
N MET A 139 5.74 4.70 -9.93
CA MET A 139 6.32 5.71 -10.81
C MET A 139 7.32 6.59 -10.06
N PHE A 140 8.46 6.87 -10.70
CA PHE A 140 9.36 7.95 -10.31
C PHE A 140 9.19 9.12 -11.29
N LEU A 141 8.84 10.29 -10.77
CA LEU A 141 8.80 11.53 -11.54
C LEU A 141 10.00 12.38 -11.16
N THR A 142 11.00 12.49 -12.04
CA THR A 142 12.12 13.41 -11.87
C THR A 142 11.87 14.66 -12.70
N MET A 143 11.83 15.82 -12.04
CA MET A 143 11.79 17.11 -12.71
C MET A 143 13.21 17.69 -12.72
N GLN A 144 13.77 17.87 -13.91
CA GLN A 144 15.06 18.51 -14.09
C GLN A 144 14.88 19.79 -14.91
N ALA A 145 15.35 20.90 -14.37
CA ALA A 145 15.42 22.14 -15.13
C ALA A 145 16.50 22.01 -16.19
N GLN A 146 16.14 22.24 -17.46
CA GLN A 146 17.08 22.27 -18.55
C GLN A 146 17.68 23.65 -18.64
N ASP A 147 19.00 23.72 -18.47
CA ASP A 147 19.84 24.90 -18.49
C ASP A 147 19.73 25.89 -17.31
N SER A 148 20.84 26.59 -17.10
CA SER A 148 21.17 27.57 -16.06
C SER A 148 20.24 28.77 -15.87
N VAL A 149 19.04 28.75 -16.44
CA VAL A 149 18.05 29.83 -16.38
C VAL A 149 17.16 29.71 -15.14
N TYR A 150 17.01 28.49 -14.57
CA TYR A 150 16.19 28.28 -13.37
C TYR A 150 17.02 27.61 -12.28
N ASP A 151 17.09 28.23 -11.10
CA ASP A 151 17.66 27.62 -9.92
C ASP A 151 16.90 26.33 -9.57
N GLY A 152 17.59 25.31 -9.05
CA GLY A 152 17.02 24.00 -8.68
C GLY A 152 15.84 24.07 -7.71
N LEU A 153 15.62 25.21 -7.07
CA LEU A 153 14.46 25.48 -6.20
C LEU A 153 13.18 25.87 -6.98
N TYR A 154 13.30 26.28 -8.24
CA TYR A 154 12.16 26.74 -9.03
C TYR A 154 11.06 25.69 -9.24
N PRO A 155 11.38 24.44 -9.60
CA PRO A 155 10.35 23.39 -9.74
C PRO A 155 9.61 23.11 -8.44
N VAL A 156 10.33 23.12 -7.31
CA VAL A 156 9.74 22.87 -5.98
C VAL A 156 8.80 24.01 -5.59
N SER A 157 9.18 25.26 -5.84
CA SER A 157 8.35 26.43 -5.56
C SER A 157 7.06 26.45 -6.39
N TYR A 158 7.13 26.09 -7.67
CA TYR A 158 5.97 26.05 -8.57
C TYR A 158 4.98 24.94 -8.20
N THR A 159 5.45 23.76 -7.86
CA THR A 159 4.59 22.65 -7.43
C THR A 159 3.89 22.95 -6.10
N HIS A 160 4.56 23.66 -5.20
CA HIS A 160 3.99 24.01 -3.88
C HIS A 160 2.92 25.12 -3.97
N LEU A 161 3.12 26.10 -4.85
CA LEU A 161 2.13 27.15 -5.11
C LEU A 161 0.86 26.60 -5.77
N ARG A 162 1.00 25.68 -6.72
CA ARG A 162 -0.15 25.11 -7.44
C ARG A 162 -0.97 24.11 -6.60
N ALA A 163 -0.34 23.41 -5.66
CA ALA A 163 -1.06 22.57 -4.71
C ALA A 163 -1.98 23.39 -3.79
N HIS A 164 -1.61 24.63 -3.47
CA HIS A 164 -2.44 25.55 -2.66
C HIS A 164 -3.63 26.16 -3.43
N GLU A 165 -3.53 26.27 -4.76
CA GLU A 165 -4.62 26.84 -5.58
C GLU A 165 -5.74 25.82 -5.88
N THR A 166 -5.47 24.51 -5.80
CA THR A 166 -6.48 23.46 -6.03
C THR A 166 -7.38 23.18 -4.84
N ASP A 167 -7.02 23.64 -3.64
CA ASP A 167 -7.84 23.49 -2.42
C ASP A 167 -8.90 24.60 -2.24
N SER A 168 -9.09 25.48 -3.23
CA SER A 168 -9.98 26.65 -3.13
C SER A 168 -11.25 26.56 -4.02
N TYR A 169 -11.67 25.37 -4.43
CA TYR A 169 -12.95 25.17 -5.15
C TYR A 169 -13.80 24.10 -4.51
#